data_e84839942f027162f4310bb1cc1daeb8
#
_entry.id   e84839942f027162f4310bb1cc1daeb8
#
_cell.length_a   1.000
_cell.length_b   1.000
_cell.length_c   1.000
_cell.angle_alpha   90.00
_cell.angle_beta   90.00
_cell.angle_gamma   90.00
#
_symmetry.space_group_name_H-M   'P 1'
#
loop_
_entity.id
_entity.type
_entity.pdbx_description
1 polymer ?
#
loop_
_entity_poly.entity_id
_entity_poly.type
_entity_poly.pdbx_seq_one_letter_code
_entity_poly.pdbx_strand_id
1 'polypeptide(L)'
;NPVNPIENGDKSGLEDPTHSGLVSPLMRKPLLILALAGEVLFGGGLLAQDAPTVSPWKVDALSSEGQIQYDVNTGNMTATNGVRITYKPGTPDEAELTANAATINQQAGTAVANGKVTLRRDGTIWKSEQLTYNFRTKNIESARFRSGSLAVFMEGEAMKGDQTNGVYRAHNAILTTDDTKNPDFFIKAKEVEVVPGEYAIFRGAVVHVGKVPVFYLPYYRRSFKRHPWNVHLEPGFKSEWGAYLLSAVRWPSNEYLGGEFNLDYRADRGFGLGPSLEYKTPEWGEGNLNLYHASDDDPLTDSRGLAISRERNLAQWNHRYSKDEFSAIGVLEYESDEYMRRDFFEDRYRQNVQPNSFLEVANHWDNYNLSVLMQPRVNAFYEGIQRSPDIQFTGTRHQLGNTPLYYDTESSVGYFQRRYDYASASEDYGLLRADTLHQVYLPKTIGGWLNVTPRVGMRFTHYGESNGVGSTKPSSERY
;
A
#
# COMPACT_ATOMS: atom_id res chain seq x y z
N ASN A 1 45.74 8.29 -26.10
CA ASN A 1 45.42 9.52 -26.80
C ASN A 1 43.99 9.93 -26.57
N PRO A 2 43.78 11.19 -26.25
CA PRO A 2 42.58 11.72 -25.63
C PRO A 2 41.63 12.36 -26.65
N VAL A 3 40.38 12.46 -26.34
CA VAL A 3 39.55 13.55 -26.87
C VAL A 3 38.61 14.05 -25.77
N ASN A 4 38.70 15.32 -25.58
CA ASN A 4 38.10 16.24 -24.65
C ASN A 4 36.62 16.58 -24.99
N PRO A 5 36.02 17.48 -24.26
CA PRO A 5 34.67 17.45 -23.73
C PRO A 5 33.70 18.37 -24.50
N ILE A 6 32.43 18.26 -24.26
CA ILE A 6 31.46 19.31 -24.62
C ILE A 6 30.68 19.70 -23.37
N GLU A 7 30.76 20.98 -23.12
CA GLU A 7 30.14 21.81 -22.09
C GLU A 7 28.63 22.02 -22.29
N ASN A 8 28.02 22.37 -21.17
CA ASN A 8 26.97 23.37 -20.94
C ASN A 8 25.49 23.03 -21.22
N GLY A 9 24.75 23.25 -20.18
CA GLY A 9 23.35 23.66 -20.24
C GLY A 9 22.55 23.28 -18.98
N ASP A 10 22.82 23.97 -17.89
CA ASP A 10 21.98 24.91 -17.12
C ASP A 10 20.59 24.46 -16.66
N LYS A 11 20.47 24.46 -15.34
CA LYS A 11 19.37 24.86 -14.43
C LYS A 11 18.11 24.04 -14.24
N SER A 12 17.97 23.81 -12.97
CA SER A 12 16.79 23.96 -12.11
C SER A 12 16.00 22.71 -11.75
N GLY A 13 15.83 22.53 -10.45
CA GLY A 13 14.70 21.85 -9.84
C GLY A 13 15.02 20.57 -9.07
N LEU A 14 15.79 20.66 -8.00
CA LEU A 14 15.72 19.71 -6.88
C LEU A 14 14.40 19.96 -6.15
N GLU A 15 13.40 19.13 -6.39
CA GLU A 15 12.29 18.93 -5.46
C GLU A 15 12.42 17.56 -4.82
N ASP A 16 12.58 17.62 -3.53
CA ASP A 16 12.65 16.54 -2.57
C ASP A 16 11.25 15.92 -2.38
N PRO A 17 11.02 14.62 -2.60
CA PRO A 17 9.73 14.01 -2.26
C PRO A 17 9.76 13.49 -0.83
N THR A 18 9.54 14.36 0.13
CA THR A 18 9.21 13.98 1.50
C THR A 18 7.72 13.71 1.65
N HIS A 19 7.41 12.54 2.20
CA HIS A 19 6.21 12.18 2.98
C HIS A 19 4.83 12.27 2.33
N SER A 20 4.33 11.14 1.84
CA SER A 20 2.89 10.88 1.83
C SER A 20 2.51 10.02 3.05
N GLY A 21 2.24 10.68 4.16
CA GLY A 21 1.54 10.11 5.30
C GLY A 21 0.05 9.97 4.98
N LEU A 22 -0.45 8.74 5.00
CA LEU A 22 -1.88 8.44 4.98
C LEU A 22 -2.52 8.90 6.28
N VAL A 23 -3.21 10.04 6.25
CA VAL A 23 -4.06 10.52 7.34
C VAL A 23 -5.47 10.01 7.10
N SER A 24 -5.93 9.10 7.96
CA SER A 24 -7.34 8.69 8.04
C SER A 24 -8.19 9.84 8.61
N PRO A 25 -9.37 10.12 8.06
CA PRO A 25 -10.25 11.13 8.64
C PRO A 25 -10.98 10.57 9.86
N LEU A 26 -10.69 11.13 11.03
CA LEU A 26 -11.46 11.00 12.27
C LEU A 26 -12.85 11.61 12.08
N MET A 27 -13.88 10.80 12.27
CA MET A 27 -15.27 11.26 12.42
C MET A 27 -15.39 12.14 13.67
N ARG A 28 -15.65 13.43 13.47
CA ARG A 28 -16.15 14.32 14.52
C ARG A 28 -17.67 14.22 14.60
N LYS A 29 -18.18 13.77 15.73
CA LYS A 29 -19.60 13.92 16.11
C LYS A 29 -19.85 15.37 16.53
N PRO A 30 -20.95 16.01 16.08
CA PRO A 30 -21.33 17.30 16.62
C PRO A 30 -22.05 17.14 17.96
N LEU A 31 -21.62 17.95 18.93
CA LEU A 31 -22.21 18.12 20.26
C LEU A 31 -23.55 18.84 20.12
N LEU A 32 -24.59 18.26 20.71
CA LEU A 32 -25.92 18.86 20.83
C LEU A 32 -25.89 19.87 21.99
N ILE A 33 -26.04 21.16 21.70
CA ILE A 33 -26.29 22.19 22.73
C ILE A 33 -27.77 22.44 22.78
N LEU A 34 -28.38 22.10 23.92
CA LEU A 34 -29.74 22.41 24.32
C LEU A 34 -29.76 23.85 24.83
N ALA A 35 -30.56 24.72 24.19
CA ALA A 35 -30.95 26.01 24.77
C ALA A 35 -32.47 26.09 24.84
N LEU A 36 -32.99 26.03 26.07
CA LEU A 36 -34.36 26.42 26.41
C LEU A 36 -34.48 27.95 26.41
N ALA A 37 -35.48 28.49 25.78
CA ALA A 37 -36.18 29.69 26.28
C ALA A 37 -37.49 29.99 25.51
N GLY A 38 -38.57 30.00 26.20
CA GLY A 38 -39.56 31.07 26.15
C GLY A 38 -40.74 30.91 25.21
N GLU A 39 -41.85 30.44 25.75
CA GLU A 39 -43.21 30.60 25.21
C GLU A 39 -43.60 32.07 25.07
N VAL A 40 -44.12 32.47 23.92
CA VAL A 40 -45.10 33.53 23.81
C VAL A 40 -46.19 33.11 22.81
N LEU A 41 -47.39 32.92 23.34
CA LEU A 41 -48.66 32.74 22.62
C LEU A 41 -49.02 33.98 21.82
N PHE A 42 -49.20 33.87 20.51
CA PHE A 42 -50.18 34.67 19.76
C PHE A 42 -50.81 33.79 18.70
N GLY A 43 -52.12 33.60 18.84
CA GLY A 43 -52.96 32.93 17.88
C GLY A 43 -53.15 33.80 16.63
N GLY A 44 -52.90 33.16 15.49
CA GLY A 44 -53.23 33.68 14.16
C GLY A 44 -53.24 32.52 13.21
N GLY A 45 -54.40 32.00 12.85
CA GLY A 45 -54.56 30.97 11.84
C GLY A 45 -54.03 31.43 10.50
N LEU A 46 -52.83 31.02 10.15
CA LEU A 46 -52.30 31.02 8.79
C LEU A 46 -52.62 29.67 8.20
N LEU A 47 -53.52 29.65 7.23
CA LEU A 47 -53.67 28.53 6.31
C LEU A 47 -52.28 28.17 5.77
N ALA A 48 -51.79 26.98 6.10
CA ALA A 48 -50.57 26.43 5.50
C ALA A 48 -50.84 26.33 4.00
N GLN A 49 -50.27 27.26 3.25
CA GLN A 49 -50.16 27.15 1.81
C GLN A 49 -49.17 26.03 1.57
N ASP A 50 -49.65 24.91 1.06
CA ASP A 50 -48.78 23.81 0.63
C ASP A 50 -47.64 24.39 -0.24
N ALA A 51 -46.41 24.27 0.24
CA ALA A 51 -45.26 24.63 -0.56
C ALA A 51 -45.38 23.88 -1.89
N PRO A 52 -45.11 24.49 -3.05
CA PRO A 52 -45.23 23.82 -4.33
C PRO A 52 -44.31 22.58 -4.29
N THR A 53 -44.90 21.40 -4.38
CA THR A 53 -44.18 20.15 -4.49
C THR A 53 -43.36 20.21 -5.76
N VAL A 54 -42.08 20.57 -5.65
CA VAL A 54 -41.14 20.57 -6.77
C VAL A 54 -41.13 19.17 -7.34
N SER A 55 -41.53 19.03 -8.61
CA SER A 55 -41.49 17.73 -9.29
C SER A 55 -40.08 17.14 -9.17
N PRO A 56 -39.93 15.87 -8.74
CA PRO A 56 -38.64 15.25 -8.65
C PRO A 56 -38.00 14.98 -10.04
N TRP A 57 -38.71 15.33 -11.08
CA TRP A 57 -38.35 15.13 -12.46
C TRP A 57 -38.00 16.41 -13.17
N LYS A 58 -36.86 16.45 -13.84
CA LYS A 58 -36.48 17.47 -14.81
C LYS A 58 -36.21 16.78 -16.14
N VAL A 59 -36.88 17.20 -17.20
CA VAL A 59 -36.73 16.66 -18.54
C VAL A 59 -36.39 17.81 -19.48
N ASP A 60 -35.22 17.74 -20.09
CA ASP A 60 -34.67 18.76 -20.97
C ASP A 60 -34.41 18.15 -22.37
N ALA A 61 -34.67 18.92 -23.42
CA ALA A 61 -34.20 18.59 -24.76
C ALA A 61 -32.70 18.88 -24.87
N LEU A 62 -31.96 18.00 -25.49
CA LEU A 62 -30.48 18.13 -25.71
C LEU A 62 -30.13 18.90 -26.98
N SER A 63 -31.11 19.11 -27.89
CA SER A 63 -30.92 19.84 -29.12
C SER A 63 -32.06 20.80 -29.39
N SER A 64 -31.87 21.79 -30.28
CA SER A 64 -32.90 22.69 -30.73
C SER A 64 -34.05 22.04 -31.50
N GLU A 65 -33.79 20.83 -32.05
CA GLU A 65 -34.77 20.00 -32.74
C GLU A 65 -35.46 18.98 -31.80
N GLY A 66 -35.08 18.99 -30.53
CA GLY A 66 -35.65 18.10 -29.49
C GLY A 66 -37.11 18.44 -29.24
N GLN A 67 -37.97 17.41 -29.29
CA GLN A 67 -39.42 17.55 -29.05
C GLN A 67 -39.79 16.75 -27.81
N ILE A 68 -40.55 17.36 -26.94
CA ILE A 68 -41.09 16.72 -25.75
C ILE A 68 -42.62 16.87 -25.81
N GLN A 69 -43.32 15.75 -25.85
CA GLN A 69 -44.77 15.66 -25.88
C GLN A 69 -45.27 14.96 -24.63
N TYR A 70 -46.30 15.52 -24.01
CA TYR A 70 -46.96 14.93 -22.87
C TYR A 70 -48.37 14.45 -23.27
N ASP A 71 -48.67 13.19 -23.05
CA ASP A 71 -49.99 12.60 -23.23
C ASP A 71 -50.74 12.60 -21.88
N VAL A 72 -51.73 13.46 -21.78
CA VAL A 72 -52.55 13.62 -20.58
C VAL A 72 -53.36 12.38 -20.24
N ASN A 73 -53.72 11.56 -21.26
CA ASN A 73 -54.56 10.39 -21.03
C ASN A 73 -53.75 9.20 -20.45
N THR A 74 -52.51 9.05 -20.87
CA THR A 74 -51.64 7.95 -20.43
C THR A 74 -50.67 8.37 -19.35
N GLY A 75 -50.47 9.67 -19.11
CA GLY A 75 -49.46 10.21 -18.20
C GLY A 75 -48.01 9.95 -18.67
N ASN A 76 -47.86 9.60 -19.96
CA ASN A 76 -46.57 9.38 -20.55
C ASN A 76 -46.00 10.68 -21.17
N MET A 77 -44.71 10.84 -21.04
CA MET A 77 -43.96 11.87 -21.74
C MET A 77 -43.06 11.20 -22.77
N THR A 78 -43.20 11.60 -24.03
CA THR A 78 -42.32 11.10 -25.13
C THR A 78 -41.38 12.22 -25.55
N ALA A 79 -40.11 11.92 -25.60
CA ALA A 79 -39.06 12.83 -26.04
C ALA A 79 -38.28 12.23 -27.19
N THR A 80 -37.99 13.05 -28.22
CA THR A 80 -37.27 12.66 -29.44
C THR A 80 -36.17 13.68 -29.76
N ASN A 81 -35.18 13.27 -30.62
CA ASN A 81 -34.08 14.11 -31.07
C ASN A 81 -33.16 14.61 -29.94
N GLY A 82 -32.94 13.75 -28.91
CA GLY A 82 -32.07 14.02 -27.80
C GLY A 82 -32.78 14.49 -26.53
N VAL A 83 -32.68 13.73 -25.47
CA VAL A 83 -33.33 14.01 -24.18
C VAL A 83 -32.37 13.78 -23.03
N ARG A 84 -32.50 14.63 -22.00
CA ARG A 84 -31.92 14.44 -20.68
C ARG A 84 -33.03 14.35 -19.63
N ILE A 85 -33.00 13.30 -18.87
CA ILE A 85 -33.97 13.08 -17.76
C ILE A 85 -33.13 13.09 -16.48
N THR A 86 -33.42 14.05 -15.59
CA THR A 86 -32.79 14.10 -14.25
C THR A 86 -33.85 13.84 -13.21
N TYR A 87 -33.61 12.88 -12.36
CA TYR A 87 -34.48 12.53 -11.23
C TYR A 87 -33.81 12.96 -9.93
N LYS A 88 -34.57 13.67 -9.07
CA LYS A 88 -34.12 14.24 -7.80
C LYS A 88 -32.81 15.04 -7.91
N PRO A 89 -32.76 16.09 -8.75
CA PRO A 89 -31.53 16.85 -8.98
C PRO A 89 -31.01 17.45 -7.67
N GLY A 90 -29.68 17.43 -7.48
CA GLY A 90 -29.00 17.99 -6.31
C GLY A 90 -29.13 17.17 -5.03
N THR A 91 -29.65 15.97 -5.09
CA THR A 91 -29.75 15.07 -3.93
C THR A 91 -28.79 13.86 -4.07
N PRO A 92 -28.47 13.15 -2.98
CA PRO A 92 -27.68 11.92 -3.06
C PRO A 92 -28.32 10.82 -3.93
N ASP A 93 -29.64 10.89 -4.16
CA ASP A 93 -30.39 9.96 -5.02
C ASP A 93 -30.49 10.42 -6.47
N GLU A 94 -29.73 11.42 -6.88
CA GLU A 94 -29.74 11.93 -8.25
C GLU A 94 -29.41 10.84 -9.27
N ALA A 95 -30.20 10.78 -10.35
CA ALA A 95 -29.93 9.94 -11.50
C ALA A 95 -30.14 10.74 -12.78
N GLU A 96 -29.18 10.68 -13.69
CA GLU A 96 -29.23 11.32 -14.99
C GLU A 96 -29.26 10.27 -16.11
N LEU A 97 -30.27 10.33 -16.97
CA LEU A 97 -30.37 9.50 -18.16
C LEU A 97 -30.39 10.38 -19.41
N THR A 98 -29.52 10.13 -20.36
CA THR A 98 -29.51 10.78 -21.68
C THR A 98 -29.72 9.75 -22.78
N ALA A 99 -30.48 10.10 -23.83
CA ALA A 99 -30.78 9.23 -24.95
C ALA A 99 -31.17 10.03 -26.20
N ASN A 100 -31.20 9.38 -27.36
CA ASN A 100 -31.76 9.97 -28.58
C ASN A 100 -33.29 10.15 -28.45
N ALA A 101 -33.97 9.14 -27.89
CA ALA A 101 -35.40 9.19 -27.61
C ALA A 101 -35.73 8.45 -26.33
N ALA A 102 -36.77 8.88 -25.63
CA ALA A 102 -37.26 8.20 -24.43
C ALA A 102 -38.76 8.37 -24.26
N THR A 103 -39.39 7.35 -23.70
CA THR A 103 -40.77 7.39 -23.18
C THR A 103 -40.70 7.27 -21.66
N ILE A 104 -41.24 8.24 -20.96
CA ILE A 104 -41.18 8.39 -19.51
C ILE A 104 -42.60 8.28 -18.95
N ASN A 105 -42.77 7.37 -18.00
CA ASN A 105 -43.98 7.33 -17.18
C ASN A 105 -43.62 7.82 -15.77
N GLN A 106 -44.01 9.06 -15.46
CA GLN A 106 -43.68 9.69 -14.20
C GLN A 106 -44.39 9.03 -13.00
N GLN A 107 -45.60 8.49 -13.21
CA GLN A 107 -46.35 7.80 -12.14
C GLN A 107 -45.71 6.45 -11.78
N ALA A 108 -45.32 5.67 -12.78
CA ALA A 108 -44.62 4.39 -12.57
C ALA A 108 -43.14 4.62 -12.21
N GLY A 109 -42.59 5.80 -12.47
CA GLY A 109 -41.16 6.09 -12.28
C GLY A 109 -40.27 5.45 -13.30
N THR A 110 -40.78 5.04 -14.48
CA THR A 110 -40.04 4.33 -15.51
C THR A 110 -39.70 5.19 -16.72
N ALA A 111 -38.54 4.95 -17.32
CA ALA A 111 -38.19 5.44 -18.62
C ALA A 111 -37.71 4.27 -19.52
N VAL A 112 -38.20 4.25 -20.75
CA VAL A 112 -37.71 3.40 -21.84
C VAL A 112 -36.94 4.30 -22.78
N ALA A 113 -35.63 4.12 -22.86
CA ALA A 113 -34.73 4.96 -23.61
C ALA A 113 -34.09 4.20 -24.78
N ASN A 114 -33.95 4.87 -25.92
CA ASN A 114 -33.41 4.30 -27.14
C ASN A 114 -32.37 5.22 -27.79
N GLY A 115 -31.32 4.63 -28.34
CA GLY A 115 -30.25 5.29 -29.06
C GLY A 115 -29.26 6.03 -28.19
N LYS A 116 -28.01 5.58 -28.13
CA LYS A 116 -26.88 6.17 -27.38
C LYS A 116 -27.23 6.47 -25.92
N VAL A 117 -27.95 5.54 -25.28
CA VAL A 117 -28.39 5.73 -23.90
C VAL A 117 -27.20 5.78 -22.96
N THR A 118 -27.16 6.78 -22.10
CA THR A 118 -26.23 6.87 -20.99
C THR A 118 -26.98 7.14 -19.71
N LEU A 119 -26.85 6.28 -18.71
CA LEU A 119 -27.37 6.45 -17.35
C LEU A 119 -26.22 6.67 -16.40
N ARG A 120 -26.30 7.72 -15.60
CA ARG A 120 -25.33 8.03 -14.53
C ARG A 120 -26.05 8.00 -13.19
N ARG A 121 -25.53 7.23 -12.25
CA ARG A 121 -26.03 7.16 -10.89
C ARG A 121 -25.01 6.53 -9.95
N ASP A 122 -24.94 7.04 -8.73
CA ASP A 122 -24.11 6.48 -7.65
C ASP A 122 -22.63 6.23 -8.10
N GLY A 123 -22.07 7.16 -8.90
CA GLY A 123 -20.70 7.05 -9.44
C GLY A 123 -20.53 6.01 -10.55
N THR A 124 -21.61 5.32 -10.96
CA THR A 124 -21.59 4.34 -12.05
C THR A 124 -22.16 4.94 -13.34
N ILE A 125 -21.53 4.63 -14.46
CA ILE A 125 -21.98 5.02 -15.79
C ILE A 125 -22.39 3.75 -16.55
N TRP A 126 -23.61 3.76 -17.08
CA TRP A 126 -24.15 2.69 -17.94
C TRP A 126 -24.35 3.24 -19.35
N LYS A 127 -23.93 2.49 -20.34
CA LYS A 127 -24.12 2.81 -21.76
C LYS A 127 -24.81 1.65 -22.48
N SER A 128 -25.80 1.94 -23.31
CA SER A 128 -26.58 0.97 -24.07
C SER A 128 -27.21 1.59 -25.29
N GLU A 129 -27.63 0.78 -26.26
CA GLU A 129 -28.51 1.25 -27.34
C GLU A 129 -29.97 1.28 -26.93
N GLN A 130 -30.37 0.42 -25.97
CA GLN A 130 -31.70 0.38 -25.41
C GLN A 130 -31.65 0.05 -23.94
N LEU A 131 -32.38 0.85 -23.14
CA LEU A 131 -32.41 0.70 -21.68
C LEU A 131 -33.80 0.99 -21.15
N THR A 132 -34.33 0.12 -20.31
CA THR A 132 -35.47 0.38 -19.45
C THR A 132 -34.96 0.62 -18.04
N TYR A 133 -35.32 1.74 -17.45
CA TYR A 133 -34.88 2.11 -16.11
C TYR A 133 -36.05 2.61 -15.25
N ASN A 134 -36.15 2.08 -14.04
CA ASN A 134 -37.08 2.60 -13.04
C ASN A 134 -36.33 3.43 -12.00
N PHE A 135 -36.55 4.71 -11.98
CA PHE A 135 -35.86 5.66 -11.11
C PHE A 135 -36.21 5.53 -9.62
N ARG A 136 -37.39 4.95 -9.30
CA ARG A 136 -37.81 4.75 -7.91
C ARG A 136 -37.26 3.44 -7.34
N THR A 137 -37.42 2.34 -8.10
CA THR A 137 -36.98 1.02 -7.68
C THR A 137 -35.53 0.72 -8.10
N LYS A 138 -34.92 1.60 -8.90
CA LYS A 138 -33.55 1.45 -9.49
C LYS A 138 -33.42 0.21 -10.38
N ASN A 139 -34.52 -0.45 -10.77
CA ASN A 139 -34.48 -1.59 -11.67
C ASN A 139 -34.00 -1.15 -13.05
N ILE A 140 -33.12 -1.97 -13.62
CA ILE A 140 -32.50 -1.74 -14.93
C ILE A 140 -32.64 -2.99 -15.79
N GLU A 141 -33.00 -2.81 -17.06
CA GLU A 141 -33.06 -3.87 -18.05
C GLU A 141 -32.45 -3.40 -19.38
N SER A 142 -31.52 -4.16 -19.91
CA SER A 142 -30.84 -3.83 -21.17
C SER A 142 -30.42 -5.10 -21.92
N ALA A 143 -30.58 -5.13 -23.23
CA ALA A 143 -30.18 -6.24 -24.08
C ALA A 143 -28.65 -6.34 -24.21
N ARG A 144 -27.98 -5.20 -24.35
CA ARG A 144 -26.52 -5.06 -24.33
C ARG A 144 -26.14 -3.83 -23.55
N PHE A 145 -25.11 -3.92 -22.74
CA PHE A 145 -24.67 -2.79 -21.92
C PHE A 145 -23.15 -2.77 -21.78
N ARG A 146 -22.64 -1.57 -21.49
CA ARG A 146 -21.29 -1.37 -20.95
C ARG A 146 -21.42 -0.49 -19.72
N SER A 147 -20.86 -0.93 -18.61
CA SER A 147 -20.84 -0.15 -17.36
C SER A 147 -19.42 0.04 -16.87
N GLY A 148 -19.19 1.16 -16.19
CA GLY A 148 -17.92 1.44 -15.54
C GLY A 148 -18.17 2.10 -14.20
N SER A 149 -17.47 1.63 -13.17
CA SER A 149 -17.44 2.22 -11.83
C SER A 149 -16.02 2.11 -11.31
N LEU A 150 -15.41 3.25 -10.94
CA LEU A 150 -14.00 3.33 -10.52
C LEU A 150 -13.07 2.68 -11.55
N ALA A 151 -12.29 1.67 -11.14
CA ALA A 151 -11.32 0.99 -12.00
C ALA A 151 -11.84 -0.28 -12.69
N VAL A 152 -13.15 -0.58 -12.63
CA VAL A 152 -13.73 -1.81 -13.19
C VAL A 152 -14.74 -1.49 -14.26
N PHE A 153 -14.55 -2.11 -15.43
CA PHE A 153 -15.45 -2.03 -16.57
C PHE A 153 -16.10 -3.39 -16.81
N MET A 154 -17.40 -3.39 -17.06
CA MET A 154 -18.17 -4.58 -17.39
C MET A 154 -18.94 -4.35 -18.68
N GLU A 155 -18.88 -5.30 -19.58
CA GLU A 155 -19.66 -5.37 -20.81
C GLU A 155 -20.40 -6.70 -20.86
N GLY A 156 -21.65 -6.71 -21.31
CA GLY A 156 -22.39 -7.96 -21.36
C GLY A 156 -23.73 -7.86 -22.09
N GLU A 157 -24.42 -9.00 -22.13
CA GLU A 157 -25.73 -9.17 -22.73
C GLU A 157 -26.79 -9.42 -21.63
N ALA A 158 -28.03 -9.05 -21.96
CA ALA A 158 -29.22 -9.35 -21.14
C ALA A 158 -29.05 -9.01 -19.64
N MET A 159 -28.67 -7.75 -19.37
CA MET A 159 -28.66 -7.29 -18.00
C MET A 159 -30.07 -7.12 -17.45
N LYS A 160 -30.32 -7.69 -16.29
CA LYS A 160 -31.53 -7.53 -15.50
C LYS A 160 -31.15 -7.24 -14.05
N GLY A 161 -31.60 -6.09 -13.56
CA GLY A 161 -31.45 -5.71 -12.15
C GLY A 161 -32.79 -5.74 -11.45
N ASP A 162 -32.87 -6.44 -10.32
CA ASP A 162 -34.00 -6.43 -9.41
C ASP A 162 -33.55 -5.83 -8.08
N GLN A 163 -33.95 -4.59 -7.83
CA GLN A 163 -33.56 -3.93 -6.61
C GLN A 163 -34.42 -4.32 -5.40
N THR A 164 -35.60 -4.90 -5.59
CA THR A 164 -36.35 -5.46 -4.46
C THR A 164 -35.53 -6.50 -3.72
N ASN A 165 -34.72 -7.25 -4.47
CA ASN A 165 -33.75 -8.23 -3.97
C ASN A 165 -32.29 -7.74 -4.02
N GLY A 166 -32.04 -6.53 -4.53
CA GLY A 166 -30.68 -5.96 -4.66
C GLY A 166 -29.75 -6.71 -5.60
N VAL A 167 -30.30 -7.51 -6.52
CA VAL A 167 -29.49 -8.42 -7.37
C VAL A 167 -29.48 -7.95 -8.82
N TYR A 168 -28.29 -7.83 -9.39
CA TYR A 168 -28.07 -7.57 -10.81
C TYR A 168 -27.48 -8.80 -11.48
N ARG A 169 -28.08 -9.25 -12.59
CA ARG A 169 -27.60 -10.39 -13.39
C ARG A 169 -27.28 -9.96 -14.80
N ALA A 170 -26.16 -10.43 -15.31
CA ALA A 170 -25.72 -10.25 -16.67
C ALA A 170 -25.26 -11.59 -17.26
N HIS A 171 -25.50 -11.77 -18.55
CA HIS A 171 -25.06 -12.94 -19.29
C HIS A 171 -23.93 -12.56 -20.24
N ASN A 172 -23.06 -13.53 -20.57
CA ASN A 172 -21.92 -13.36 -21.46
C ASN A 172 -21.11 -12.11 -21.14
N ALA A 173 -20.83 -11.89 -19.86
CA ALA A 173 -20.20 -10.70 -19.37
C ALA A 173 -18.67 -10.78 -19.49
N ILE A 174 -18.05 -9.65 -19.85
CA ILE A 174 -16.61 -9.44 -19.85
C ILE A 174 -16.31 -8.37 -18.79
N LEU A 175 -15.39 -8.66 -17.90
CA LEU A 175 -14.90 -7.74 -16.88
C LEU A 175 -13.42 -7.46 -17.12
N THR A 176 -13.04 -6.20 -17.01
CA THR A 176 -11.64 -5.77 -17.15
C THR A 176 -11.39 -4.51 -16.31
N THR A 177 -10.13 -4.26 -16.00
CA THR A 177 -9.66 -2.99 -15.45
C THR A 177 -9.18 -2.03 -16.54
N ASP A 178 -9.13 -2.47 -17.79
CA ASP A 178 -8.62 -1.69 -18.91
C ASP A 178 -9.77 -0.95 -19.61
N ASP A 179 -9.70 0.38 -19.69
CA ASP A 179 -10.68 1.17 -20.45
C ASP A 179 -10.38 1.19 -21.96
N THR A 180 -10.28 0.00 -22.55
CA THR A 180 -10.03 -0.19 -23.98
C THR A 180 -11.05 -1.12 -24.62
N LYS A 181 -11.12 -1.11 -25.96
CA LYS A 181 -11.97 -2.05 -26.72
C LYS A 181 -11.38 -3.48 -26.72
N ASN A 182 -10.06 -3.60 -26.60
CA ASN A 182 -9.34 -4.86 -26.61
C ASN A 182 -8.45 -4.89 -25.36
N PRO A 183 -8.99 -5.28 -24.20
CA PRO A 183 -8.21 -5.34 -22.98
C PRO A 183 -7.18 -6.47 -23.05
N ASP A 184 -6.00 -6.22 -22.47
CA ASP A 184 -4.95 -7.21 -22.37
C ASP A 184 -5.24 -8.26 -21.29
N PHE A 185 -6.01 -7.87 -20.27
CA PHE A 185 -6.47 -8.75 -19.21
C PHE A 185 -7.97 -8.62 -19.01
N PHE A 186 -8.69 -9.74 -19.08
CA PHE A 186 -10.13 -9.75 -18.83
C PHE A 186 -10.65 -11.11 -18.36
N ILE A 187 -11.79 -11.08 -17.68
CA ILE A 187 -12.55 -12.25 -17.26
C ILE A 187 -13.82 -12.32 -18.09
N LYS A 188 -14.02 -13.41 -18.83
CA LYS A 188 -15.27 -13.68 -19.55
C LYS A 188 -16.08 -14.70 -18.77
N ALA A 189 -17.30 -14.36 -18.37
CA ALA A 189 -18.19 -15.24 -17.61
C ALA A 189 -19.51 -15.49 -18.33
N LYS A 190 -20.04 -16.71 -18.26
CA LYS A 190 -21.35 -17.04 -18.81
C LYS A 190 -22.46 -16.28 -18.09
N GLU A 191 -22.34 -16.16 -16.78
CA GLU A 191 -23.26 -15.43 -15.93
C GLU A 191 -22.49 -14.70 -14.83
N VAL A 192 -22.88 -13.44 -14.59
CA VAL A 192 -22.42 -12.64 -13.47
C VAL A 192 -23.62 -12.18 -12.67
N GLU A 193 -23.61 -12.43 -11.38
CA GLU A 193 -24.59 -11.94 -10.42
C GLU A 193 -23.89 -11.00 -9.45
N VAL A 194 -24.42 -9.77 -9.30
CA VAL A 194 -23.83 -8.74 -8.42
C VAL A 194 -24.88 -8.27 -7.44
N VAL A 195 -24.54 -8.33 -6.15
CA VAL A 195 -25.25 -7.63 -5.08
C VAL A 195 -24.35 -6.48 -4.62
N PRO A 196 -24.69 -5.22 -4.96
CA PRO A 196 -23.84 -4.07 -4.67
C PRO A 196 -23.50 -3.96 -3.19
N GLY A 197 -22.22 -3.75 -2.88
CA GLY A 197 -21.73 -3.66 -1.52
C GLY A 197 -21.64 -4.99 -0.75
N GLU A 198 -22.11 -6.10 -1.34
CA GLU A 198 -22.08 -7.42 -0.68
C GLU A 198 -21.16 -8.41 -1.39
N TYR A 199 -21.49 -8.79 -2.63
CA TYR A 199 -20.71 -9.78 -3.39
C TYR A 199 -20.98 -9.75 -4.88
N ALA A 200 -20.07 -10.36 -5.65
CA ALA A 200 -20.29 -10.79 -7.02
C ALA A 200 -20.06 -12.30 -7.15
N ILE A 201 -20.89 -12.98 -7.94
CA ILE A 201 -20.75 -14.38 -8.31
C ILE A 201 -20.53 -14.48 -9.81
N PHE A 202 -19.53 -15.25 -10.20
CA PHE A 202 -19.18 -15.55 -11.57
C PHE A 202 -19.38 -17.04 -11.82
N ARG A 203 -20.14 -17.39 -12.85
CA ARG A 203 -20.35 -18.78 -13.28
C ARG A 203 -19.77 -19.00 -14.66
N GLY A 204 -18.98 -20.06 -14.80
CA GLY A 204 -18.30 -20.41 -16.06
C GLY A 204 -17.33 -19.30 -16.49
N ALA A 205 -16.53 -18.78 -15.57
CA ALA A 205 -15.57 -17.71 -15.81
C ALA A 205 -14.28 -18.23 -16.41
N VAL A 206 -13.78 -17.54 -17.42
CA VAL A 206 -12.48 -17.81 -18.08
C VAL A 206 -11.64 -16.55 -18.01
N VAL A 207 -10.49 -16.66 -17.41
CA VAL A 207 -9.49 -15.57 -17.37
C VAL A 207 -8.68 -15.58 -18.65
N HIS A 208 -8.55 -14.43 -19.30
CA HIS A 208 -7.80 -14.25 -20.53
C HIS A 208 -6.65 -13.27 -20.34
N VAL A 209 -5.51 -13.59 -20.97
CA VAL A 209 -4.39 -12.67 -21.19
C VAL A 209 -4.28 -12.48 -22.70
N GLY A 210 -4.63 -11.29 -23.16
CA GLY A 210 -4.86 -11.05 -24.59
C GLY A 210 -5.92 -12.00 -25.14
N LYS A 211 -5.58 -12.79 -26.16
CA LYS A 211 -6.49 -13.77 -26.77
C LYS A 211 -6.42 -15.17 -26.15
N VAL A 212 -5.51 -15.41 -25.22
CA VAL A 212 -5.24 -16.73 -24.65
C VAL A 212 -6.06 -16.95 -23.38
N PRO A 213 -6.90 -18.00 -23.30
CA PRO A 213 -7.54 -18.40 -22.06
C PRO A 213 -6.50 -19.09 -21.18
N VAL A 214 -6.25 -18.54 -19.97
CA VAL A 214 -5.21 -19.03 -19.06
C VAL A 214 -5.76 -19.79 -17.86
N PHE A 215 -7.01 -19.51 -17.46
CA PHE A 215 -7.60 -20.16 -16.29
C PHE A 215 -9.12 -20.24 -16.40
N TYR A 216 -9.71 -21.38 -15.96
CA TYR A 216 -11.15 -21.59 -15.91
C TYR A 216 -11.67 -21.78 -14.50
N LEU A 217 -12.68 -21.00 -14.12
CA LEU A 217 -13.38 -21.08 -12.85
C LEU A 217 -14.84 -21.45 -13.10
N PRO A 218 -15.29 -22.67 -12.76
CA PRO A 218 -16.69 -23.04 -12.91
C PRO A 218 -17.62 -22.18 -12.04
N TYR A 219 -17.13 -21.80 -10.87
CA TYR A 219 -17.80 -20.93 -9.92
C TYR A 219 -16.77 -20.11 -9.16
N TYR A 220 -16.99 -18.80 -9.05
CA TYR A 220 -16.18 -17.90 -8.24
C TYR A 220 -17.08 -16.87 -7.55
N ARG A 221 -16.93 -16.69 -6.23
CA ARG A 221 -17.63 -15.68 -5.46
C ARG A 221 -16.63 -14.68 -4.86
N ARG A 222 -16.79 -13.41 -5.20
CA ARG A 222 -16.04 -12.30 -4.61
C ARG A 222 -16.93 -11.53 -3.65
N SER A 223 -16.59 -11.50 -2.35
CA SER A 223 -17.25 -10.61 -1.39
C SER A 223 -16.69 -9.19 -1.52
N PHE A 224 -17.58 -8.19 -1.46
CA PHE A 224 -17.21 -6.77 -1.37
C PHE A 224 -17.13 -6.29 0.09
N LYS A 225 -17.75 -7.04 1.02
CA LYS A 225 -17.52 -6.82 2.44
C LYS A 225 -16.09 -7.29 2.76
N ARG A 226 -15.40 -6.59 3.64
CA ARG A 226 -14.10 -7.06 4.14
C ARG A 226 -14.31 -8.44 4.73
N HIS A 227 -13.91 -9.46 3.98
CA HIS A 227 -13.84 -10.81 4.54
C HIS A 227 -12.71 -10.81 5.56
N PRO A 228 -12.92 -11.39 6.74
CA PRO A 228 -11.84 -11.52 7.71
C PRO A 228 -10.66 -12.29 7.12
N TRP A 229 -10.90 -13.25 6.24
CA TRP A 229 -9.90 -14.01 5.50
C TRP A 229 -9.75 -13.48 4.07
N ASN A 230 -8.54 -13.29 3.61
CA ASN A 230 -8.25 -12.91 2.22
C ASN A 230 -7.26 -13.91 1.63
N VAL A 231 -7.59 -14.45 0.47
CA VAL A 231 -6.71 -15.33 -0.31
C VAL A 231 -6.19 -14.54 -1.50
N HIS A 232 -4.87 -14.41 -1.59
CA HIS A 232 -4.17 -13.85 -2.73
C HIS A 232 -3.56 -14.99 -3.54
N LEU A 233 -3.73 -14.95 -4.86
CA LEU A 233 -3.18 -15.92 -5.78
C LEU A 233 -2.48 -15.17 -6.91
N GLU A 234 -1.24 -15.49 -7.16
CA GLU A 234 -0.42 -14.91 -8.21
C GLU A 234 0.14 -16.03 -9.11
N PRO A 235 -0.57 -16.40 -10.18
CA PRO A 235 -0.04 -17.32 -11.19
C PRO A 235 0.91 -16.57 -12.12
N GLY A 236 1.96 -17.26 -12.59
CA GLY A 236 2.89 -16.67 -13.53
C GLY A 236 3.88 -17.68 -14.12
N PHE A 237 4.83 -17.15 -14.86
CA PHE A 237 5.93 -17.90 -15.46
C PHE A 237 7.21 -17.05 -15.41
N LYS A 238 8.30 -17.63 -14.92
CA LYS A 238 9.66 -17.09 -14.97
C LYS A 238 10.62 -18.19 -15.42
N SER A 239 11.69 -17.82 -16.12
CA SER A 239 12.68 -18.79 -16.60
C SER A 239 13.35 -19.59 -15.48
N GLU A 240 13.53 -18.95 -14.30
CA GLU A 240 14.20 -19.54 -13.15
C GLU A 240 13.27 -20.39 -12.26
N TRP A 241 11.96 -20.28 -12.45
CA TRP A 241 10.93 -20.94 -11.64
C TRP A 241 10.04 -21.91 -12.43
N GLY A 242 10.04 -21.78 -13.78
CA GLY A 242 9.02 -22.39 -14.60
C GLY A 242 7.66 -21.73 -14.40
N ALA A 243 6.59 -22.49 -14.58
CA ALA A 243 5.25 -22.05 -14.20
C ALA A 243 5.15 -22.01 -12.67
N TYR A 244 4.54 -20.95 -12.11
CA TYR A 244 4.42 -20.81 -10.68
C TYR A 244 3.02 -20.34 -10.24
N LEU A 245 2.69 -20.66 -9.00
CA LEU A 245 1.56 -20.12 -8.28
C LEU A 245 2.03 -19.71 -6.89
N LEU A 246 2.14 -18.40 -6.65
CA LEU A 246 2.35 -17.88 -5.30
C LEU A 246 0.98 -17.65 -4.66
N SER A 247 0.83 -18.08 -3.41
CA SER A 247 -0.41 -17.91 -2.71
C SER A 247 -0.20 -17.47 -1.26
N ALA A 248 -1.03 -16.53 -0.81
CA ALA A 248 -1.05 -16.08 0.56
C ALA A 248 -2.48 -16.10 1.11
N VAL A 249 -2.63 -16.68 2.29
CA VAL A 249 -3.89 -16.69 3.03
C VAL A 249 -3.73 -15.77 4.22
N ARG A 250 -4.32 -14.56 4.12
CA ARG A 250 -4.32 -13.58 5.20
C ARG A 250 -5.49 -13.86 6.13
N TRP A 251 -5.17 -14.01 7.44
CA TRP A 251 -6.20 -14.17 8.46
C TRP A 251 -6.75 -12.84 8.98
N PRO A 252 -7.87 -12.87 9.72
CA PRO A 252 -8.44 -11.67 10.33
C PRO A 252 -7.42 -11.01 11.25
N SER A 253 -7.02 -9.78 10.93
CA SER A 253 -6.18 -8.97 11.81
C SER A 253 -7.04 -8.25 12.85
N ASN A 254 -6.50 -8.09 14.04
CA ASN A 254 -6.98 -7.16 15.05
C ASN A 254 -6.03 -5.95 15.14
N GLU A 255 -6.19 -5.08 16.13
CA GLU A 255 -5.33 -3.92 16.33
C GLU A 255 -3.90 -4.28 16.74
N TYR A 256 -3.66 -5.49 17.25
CA TYR A 256 -2.38 -5.94 17.79
C TYR A 256 -1.65 -6.92 16.89
N LEU A 257 -2.36 -7.72 16.13
CA LEU A 257 -1.78 -8.81 15.36
C LEU A 257 -2.45 -8.98 14.00
N GLY A 258 -1.66 -8.99 12.96
CA GLY A 258 -2.01 -9.35 11.59
C GLY A 258 -1.05 -10.36 10.99
N GLY A 259 -1.38 -10.88 9.83
CA GLY A 259 -0.44 -11.70 9.09
C GLY A 259 -1.09 -12.57 8.03
N GLU A 260 -0.23 -13.36 7.40
CA GLU A 260 -0.61 -14.27 6.33
C GLU A 260 0.24 -15.54 6.37
N PHE A 261 -0.26 -16.59 5.78
CA PHE A 261 0.47 -17.82 5.54
C PHE A 261 0.67 -17.99 4.04
N ASN A 262 1.91 -18.12 3.63
CA ASN A 262 2.30 -18.32 2.25
C ASN A 262 2.41 -19.81 1.95
N LEU A 263 1.89 -20.23 0.79
CA LEU A 263 2.05 -21.55 0.23
C LEU A 263 2.27 -21.40 -1.28
N ASP A 264 3.50 -21.59 -1.70
CA ASP A 264 3.97 -21.32 -3.04
C ASP A 264 4.34 -22.62 -3.75
N TYR A 265 4.10 -22.66 -5.04
CA TYR A 265 4.59 -23.70 -5.92
C TYR A 265 5.31 -23.10 -7.12
N ARG A 266 6.49 -23.63 -7.44
CA ARG A 266 7.30 -23.28 -8.61
C ARG A 266 7.71 -24.57 -9.30
N ALA A 267 7.37 -24.72 -10.59
CA ALA A 267 7.55 -25.98 -11.31
C ALA A 267 9.00 -26.49 -11.31
N ASP A 268 9.97 -25.57 -11.39
CA ASP A 268 11.40 -25.90 -11.44
C ASP A 268 12.10 -25.79 -10.07
N ARG A 269 11.40 -25.29 -9.02
CA ARG A 269 11.96 -25.06 -7.69
C ARG A 269 11.20 -25.76 -6.56
N GLY A 270 10.04 -26.38 -6.85
CA GLY A 270 9.26 -27.10 -5.86
C GLY A 270 8.36 -26.20 -5.01
N PHE A 271 8.16 -26.58 -3.74
CA PHE A 271 7.25 -25.93 -2.82
C PHE A 271 7.96 -25.01 -1.85
N GLY A 272 7.27 -23.90 -1.50
CA GLY A 272 7.69 -23.02 -0.44
C GLY A 272 6.51 -22.68 0.47
N LEU A 273 6.74 -22.52 1.77
CA LEU A 273 5.70 -22.19 2.73
C LEU A 273 6.27 -21.41 3.92
N GLY A 274 5.42 -20.61 4.55
CA GLY A 274 5.77 -19.95 5.79
C GLY A 274 4.84 -18.82 6.20
N PRO A 275 4.77 -18.50 7.50
CA PRO A 275 4.00 -17.39 8.01
C PRO A 275 4.75 -16.06 7.88
N SER A 276 3.97 -15.00 7.64
CA SER A 276 4.38 -13.61 7.80
C SER A 276 3.48 -12.98 8.86
N LEU A 277 4.06 -12.47 9.93
CA LEU A 277 3.37 -11.88 11.06
C LEU A 277 3.69 -10.39 11.16
N GLU A 278 2.69 -9.58 11.45
CA GLU A 278 2.83 -8.17 11.81
C GLU A 278 2.19 -7.95 13.18
N TYR A 279 2.90 -7.32 14.10
CA TYR A 279 2.38 -7.04 15.42
C TYR A 279 2.66 -5.60 15.84
N LYS A 280 1.73 -5.06 16.64
CA LYS A 280 1.83 -3.73 17.20
C LYS A 280 1.14 -3.68 18.56
N THR A 281 1.91 -3.56 19.61
CA THR A 281 1.41 -3.51 20.99
C THR A 281 1.92 -2.28 21.71
N PRO A 282 1.11 -1.64 22.56
CA PRO A 282 1.54 -0.48 23.32
C PRO A 282 2.71 -0.76 24.29
N GLU A 283 2.77 -1.99 24.84
CA GLU A 283 3.75 -2.37 25.85
C GLU A 283 5.06 -2.90 25.26
N TRP A 284 5.01 -3.57 24.10
CA TRP A 284 6.15 -4.29 23.52
C TRP A 284 6.64 -3.71 22.21
N GLY A 285 5.95 -2.65 21.70
CA GLY A 285 6.30 -2.04 20.42
C GLY A 285 5.69 -2.73 19.20
N GLU A 286 6.30 -2.53 18.06
CA GLU A 286 5.81 -3.02 16.78
C GLU A 286 6.90 -3.76 16.00
N GLY A 287 6.49 -4.68 15.16
CA GLY A 287 7.43 -5.43 14.34
C GLY A 287 6.78 -6.38 13.36
N ASN A 288 7.62 -7.06 12.61
CA ASN A 288 7.22 -8.13 11.71
C ASN A 288 8.16 -9.33 11.83
N LEU A 289 7.62 -10.51 11.56
CA LEU A 289 8.35 -11.77 11.50
C LEU A 289 7.94 -12.50 10.23
N ASN A 290 8.90 -12.77 9.35
CA ASN A 290 8.75 -13.60 8.18
C ASN A 290 9.57 -14.88 8.35
N LEU A 291 8.90 -16.01 8.30
CA LEU A 291 9.55 -17.31 8.21
C LEU A 291 9.18 -17.93 6.87
N TYR A 292 10.15 -18.54 6.22
CA TYR A 292 9.90 -19.22 4.96
C TYR A 292 10.80 -20.44 4.84
N HIS A 293 10.20 -21.54 4.44
CA HIS A 293 10.85 -22.81 4.16
C HIS A 293 10.54 -23.20 2.72
N ALA A 294 11.57 -23.57 1.97
CA ALA A 294 11.45 -24.06 0.61
C ALA A 294 12.11 -25.43 0.49
N SER A 295 11.39 -26.39 -0.12
CA SER A 295 11.93 -27.63 -0.61
C SER A 295 12.29 -27.45 -2.08
N ASP A 296 13.58 -27.15 -2.37
CA ASP A 296 14.08 -26.79 -3.69
C ASP A 296 14.43 -28.04 -4.51
N ASP A 297 13.78 -28.20 -5.65
CA ASP A 297 14.01 -29.36 -6.53
C ASP A 297 15.27 -29.23 -7.38
N ASP A 298 15.79 -28.02 -7.59
CA ASP A 298 17.01 -27.76 -8.38
C ASP A 298 17.95 -26.75 -7.67
N PRO A 299 18.48 -27.09 -6.49
CA PRO A 299 19.44 -26.24 -5.79
C PRO A 299 20.77 -26.20 -6.55
N LEU A 300 21.38 -25.00 -6.56
CA LEU A 300 22.68 -24.77 -7.18
C LEU A 300 23.81 -25.21 -6.24
N THR A 301 25.05 -25.00 -6.66
CA THR A 301 26.23 -25.07 -5.80
C THR A 301 26.56 -23.70 -5.24
N ASP A 302 27.06 -23.64 -4.02
CA ASP A 302 27.53 -22.41 -3.39
C ASP A 302 28.87 -21.91 -3.98
N SER A 303 29.34 -20.74 -3.52
CA SER A 303 30.60 -20.13 -3.97
C SER A 303 31.85 -21.00 -3.70
N ARG A 304 31.74 -22.03 -2.84
CA ARG A 304 32.80 -23.03 -2.57
C ARG A 304 32.71 -24.24 -3.51
N GLY A 305 31.69 -24.30 -4.38
CA GLY A 305 31.42 -25.48 -5.22
C GLY A 305 30.73 -26.62 -4.50
N LEU A 306 30.20 -26.41 -3.29
CA LEU A 306 29.46 -27.42 -2.55
C LEU A 306 27.99 -27.37 -2.88
N ALA A 307 27.30 -28.51 -2.91
CA ALA A 307 25.87 -28.56 -3.15
C ALA A 307 25.08 -27.87 -2.05
N ILE A 308 24.17 -26.97 -2.42
CA ILE A 308 23.22 -26.34 -1.50
C ILE A 308 22.18 -27.39 -1.11
N SER A 309 21.72 -27.33 0.14
CA SER A 309 20.63 -28.20 0.62
C SER A 309 19.34 -27.96 -0.16
N ARG A 310 18.58 -29.01 -0.39
CA ARG A 310 17.19 -28.89 -0.91
C ARG A 310 16.26 -28.19 0.09
N GLU A 311 16.50 -28.36 1.38
CA GLU A 311 15.74 -27.73 2.46
C GLU A 311 16.35 -26.37 2.78
N ARG A 312 15.71 -25.31 2.27
CA ARG A 312 16.21 -23.93 2.34
C ARG A 312 15.30 -23.09 3.24
N ASN A 313 15.90 -22.23 4.03
CA ASN A 313 15.18 -21.47 5.06
C ASN A 313 15.56 -20.00 5.03
N LEU A 314 14.54 -19.17 5.34
CA LEU A 314 14.69 -17.73 5.57
C LEU A 314 13.93 -17.37 6.84
N ALA A 315 14.57 -16.57 7.70
CA ALA A 315 13.93 -15.97 8.85
C ALA A 315 14.31 -14.49 8.92
N GLN A 316 13.31 -13.64 8.90
CA GLN A 316 13.46 -12.20 8.98
C GLN A 316 12.60 -11.69 10.13
N TRP A 317 13.20 -10.92 11.03
CA TRP A 317 12.49 -10.27 12.12
C TRP A 317 12.96 -8.83 12.26
N ASN A 318 12.00 -7.92 12.31
CA ASN A 318 12.24 -6.53 12.61
C ASN A 318 11.37 -6.14 13.80
N HIS A 319 11.96 -5.44 14.75
CA HIS A 319 11.26 -4.97 15.92
C HIS A 319 11.69 -3.56 16.26
N ARG A 320 10.73 -2.74 16.64
CA ARG A 320 10.95 -1.39 17.16
C ARG A 320 10.13 -1.17 18.42
N TYR A 321 10.80 -0.72 19.43
CA TYR A 321 10.19 -0.25 20.66
C TYR A 321 10.65 1.17 20.97
N SER A 322 9.75 2.04 21.40
CA SER A 322 10.09 3.38 21.87
C SER A 322 9.09 3.81 22.93
N LYS A 323 9.59 4.18 24.07
CA LYS A 323 8.79 4.69 25.17
C LYS A 323 9.62 5.69 25.97
N ASP A 324 9.05 6.88 26.18
CA ASP A 324 9.71 7.99 26.85
C ASP A 324 11.09 8.26 26.22
N GLU A 325 12.15 8.15 27.00
CA GLU A 325 13.54 8.37 26.59
C GLU A 325 14.23 7.11 26.07
N PHE A 326 13.58 5.96 26.19
CA PHE A 326 14.14 4.65 25.84
C PHE A 326 13.68 4.19 24.45
N SER A 327 14.60 3.64 23.67
CA SER A 327 14.32 2.99 22.39
C SER A 327 15.11 1.71 22.20
N ALA A 328 14.51 0.75 21.49
CA ALA A 328 15.18 -0.49 21.10
C ALA A 328 14.80 -0.85 19.66
N ILE A 329 15.77 -1.25 18.88
CA ILE A 329 15.60 -1.73 17.49
C ILE A 329 16.30 -3.08 17.36
N GLY A 330 15.55 -4.09 16.95
CA GLY A 330 16.08 -5.42 16.66
C GLY A 330 15.82 -5.79 15.20
N VAL A 331 16.86 -6.27 14.53
CA VAL A 331 16.78 -6.79 13.15
C VAL A 331 17.50 -8.13 13.10
N LEU A 332 16.80 -9.16 12.66
CA LEU A 332 17.35 -10.47 12.36
C LEU A 332 17.10 -10.81 10.90
N GLU A 333 18.14 -11.12 10.16
CA GLU A 333 18.10 -11.56 8.76
C GLU A 333 18.91 -12.84 8.63
N TYR A 334 18.24 -13.98 8.68
CA TYR A 334 18.84 -15.30 8.52
C TYR A 334 18.47 -15.92 7.19
N GLU A 335 19.43 -16.46 6.50
CA GLU A 335 19.29 -17.22 5.27
C GLU A 335 20.10 -18.52 5.41
N SER A 336 19.58 -19.62 4.89
CA SER A 336 20.27 -20.92 4.94
C SER A 336 21.50 -20.97 4.04
N ASP A 337 21.50 -20.18 2.97
CA ASP A 337 22.56 -20.13 1.95
C ASP A 337 22.58 -18.77 1.23
N GLU A 338 23.64 -18.50 0.49
CA GLU A 338 23.91 -17.23 -0.17
C GLU A 338 22.94 -16.88 -1.32
N TYR A 339 22.17 -17.86 -1.81
CA TYR A 339 21.27 -17.67 -2.95
C TYR A 339 19.79 -17.74 -2.56
N MET A 340 19.45 -17.98 -1.29
CA MET A 340 18.06 -18.13 -0.83
C MET A 340 17.17 -16.95 -1.24
N ARG A 341 17.61 -15.71 -1.00
CA ARG A 341 16.81 -14.52 -1.40
C ARG A 341 16.85 -14.28 -2.90
N ARG A 342 17.99 -14.51 -3.56
CA ARG A 342 18.11 -14.34 -5.00
C ARG A 342 17.13 -15.26 -5.75
N ASP A 343 17.03 -16.51 -5.29
CA ASP A 343 16.28 -17.56 -5.99
C ASP A 343 14.78 -17.52 -5.70
N PHE A 344 14.35 -17.09 -4.50
CA PHE A 344 12.95 -17.09 -4.08
C PHE A 344 12.36 -15.71 -3.87
N PHE A 345 13.17 -14.68 -3.61
CA PHE A 345 12.73 -13.31 -3.25
C PHE A 345 13.59 -12.26 -3.97
N GLU A 346 13.63 -12.33 -5.30
CA GLU A 346 14.49 -11.50 -6.14
C GLU A 346 14.37 -9.99 -5.85
N ASP A 347 13.15 -9.49 -5.66
CA ASP A 347 12.91 -8.06 -5.38
C ASP A 347 13.55 -7.63 -4.05
N ARG A 348 13.48 -8.48 -3.02
CA ARG A 348 14.13 -8.22 -1.72
C ARG A 348 15.66 -8.29 -1.86
N TYR A 349 16.16 -9.24 -2.65
CA TYR A 349 17.59 -9.34 -2.94
C TYR A 349 18.12 -8.09 -3.65
N ARG A 350 17.41 -7.58 -4.64
CA ARG A 350 17.78 -6.36 -5.37
C ARG A 350 17.77 -5.11 -4.50
N GLN A 351 16.88 -5.03 -3.52
CA GLN A 351 16.81 -3.90 -2.57
C GLN A 351 17.94 -3.93 -1.55
N ASN A 352 18.35 -5.11 -1.09
CA ASN A 352 19.39 -5.28 -0.07
C ASN A 352 20.19 -6.57 -0.33
N VAL A 353 21.32 -6.44 -0.98
CA VAL A 353 22.16 -7.58 -1.36
C VAL A 353 22.80 -8.24 -0.13
N GLN A 354 23.17 -7.43 0.87
CA GLN A 354 23.81 -7.94 2.09
C GLN A 354 23.06 -7.45 3.34
N PRO A 355 22.14 -8.26 3.87
CA PRO A 355 21.39 -7.93 5.07
C PRO A 355 22.26 -7.94 6.31
N ASN A 356 21.93 -7.08 7.27
CA ASN A 356 22.59 -7.01 8.56
C ASN A 356 21.63 -7.38 9.67
N SER A 357 22.09 -8.18 10.63
CA SER A 357 21.37 -8.47 11.87
C SER A 357 21.98 -7.65 12.99
N PHE A 358 21.15 -6.96 13.78
CA PHE A 358 21.61 -6.17 14.90
C PHE A 358 20.53 -5.99 15.96
N LEU A 359 20.98 -5.69 17.16
CA LEU A 359 20.17 -5.17 18.26
C LEU A 359 20.80 -3.88 18.75
N GLU A 360 20.05 -2.80 18.70
CA GLU A 360 20.43 -1.51 19.26
C GLU A 360 19.46 -1.12 20.36
N VAL A 361 20.01 -0.71 21.50
CA VAL A 361 19.26 -0.16 22.62
C VAL A 361 19.83 1.21 22.93
N ALA A 362 18.96 2.21 23.01
CA ALA A 362 19.39 3.58 23.30
C ALA A 362 18.50 4.24 24.36
N ASN A 363 19.13 5.10 25.15
CA ASN A 363 18.44 6.00 26.06
C ASN A 363 18.86 7.44 25.78
N HIS A 364 17.86 8.31 25.59
CA HIS A 364 18.05 9.73 25.37
C HIS A 364 17.59 10.49 26.60
N TRP A 365 18.38 11.44 27.06
CA TRP A 365 17.97 12.35 28.11
C TRP A 365 18.59 13.73 27.88
N ASP A 366 17.79 14.75 27.88
CA ASP A 366 18.19 16.12 27.56
C ASP A 366 19.08 16.22 26.31
N ASN A 367 20.34 16.50 26.50
CA ASN A 367 21.34 16.66 25.44
C ASN A 367 22.26 15.44 25.26
N TYR A 368 21.94 14.34 25.92
CA TYR A 368 22.79 13.14 25.95
C TYR A 368 22.06 11.93 25.35
N ASN A 369 22.84 11.04 24.76
CA ASN A 369 22.41 9.74 24.29
C ASN A 369 23.44 8.68 24.65
N LEU A 370 22.97 7.57 25.19
CA LEU A 370 23.75 6.35 25.37
C LEU A 370 23.13 5.25 24.54
N SER A 371 23.91 4.66 23.63
CA SER A 371 23.48 3.50 22.85
C SER A 371 24.43 2.32 23.00
N VAL A 372 23.85 1.13 22.90
CA VAL A 372 24.56 -0.15 22.88
C VAL A 372 24.13 -0.90 21.66
N LEU A 373 25.05 -1.16 20.74
CA LEU A 373 24.82 -1.89 19.51
C LEU A 373 25.53 -3.27 19.59
N MET A 374 24.75 -4.31 19.29
CA MET A 374 25.25 -5.66 19.02
C MET A 374 24.93 -6.03 17.58
N GLN A 375 25.93 -6.34 16.81
CA GLN A 375 25.79 -6.68 15.38
C GLN A 375 26.54 -7.99 15.08
N PRO A 376 25.92 -9.15 15.37
CA PRO A 376 26.53 -10.45 15.07
C PRO A 376 26.46 -10.72 13.56
N ARG A 377 27.43 -11.46 13.04
CA ARG A 377 27.34 -12.07 11.71
C ARG A 377 26.47 -13.34 11.80
N VAL A 378 25.23 -13.25 11.33
CA VAL A 378 24.29 -14.37 11.35
C VAL A 378 24.55 -15.34 10.18
N ASN A 379 24.84 -14.79 8.99
CA ASN A 379 25.05 -15.54 7.76
C ASN A 379 26.56 -15.66 7.45
N ALA A 380 27.07 -16.87 7.43
CA ALA A 380 28.52 -17.11 7.29
C ALA A 380 29.09 -16.83 5.88
N PHE A 381 28.22 -16.70 4.88
CA PHE A 381 28.58 -16.38 3.48
C PHE A 381 28.68 -14.88 3.20
N TYR A 382 28.38 -14.01 4.17
CA TYR A 382 28.65 -12.58 4.06
C TYR A 382 29.86 -12.19 4.89
N GLU A 383 30.73 -11.37 4.31
CA GLU A 383 31.79 -10.75 5.06
C GLU A 383 31.33 -9.45 5.71
N GLY A 384 31.94 -9.06 6.82
CA GLY A 384 31.58 -7.83 7.50
C GLY A 384 32.35 -7.58 8.78
N ILE A 385 31.98 -6.51 9.47
CA ILE A 385 32.49 -6.20 10.80
C ILE A 385 31.41 -6.53 11.82
N GLN A 386 31.67 -7.53 12.64
CA GLN A 386 30.83 -7.86 13.79
C GLN A 386 31.19 -6.90 14.95
N ARG A 387 30.16 -6.42 15.66
CA ARG A 387 30.29 -5.58 16.84
C ARG A 387 29.69 -6.30 18.05
N SER A 388 30.46 -6.43 19.15
CA SER A 388 30.05 -7.30 20.25
C SER A 388 30.61 -6.85 21.61
N PRO A 389 30.05 -5.87 22.29
CA PRO A 389 29.17 -4.77 21.85
C PRO A 389 29.96 -3.58 21.28
N ASP A 390 29.24 -2.57 20.76
CA ASP A 390 29.71 -1.21 20.52
C ASP A 390 28.85 -0.26 21.37
N ILE A 391 29.46 0.33 22.40
CA ILE A 391 28.80 1.23 23.33
C ILE A 391 29.17 2.65 22.94
N GLN A 392 28.20 3.51 22.73
CA GLN A 392 28.38 4.89 22.31
C GLN A 392 27.68 5.86 23.26
N PHE A 393 28.39 6.89 23.67
CA PHE A 393 27.88 7.99 24.44
C PHE A 393 28.10 9.30 23.68
N THR A 394 27.03 10.03 23.43
CA THR A 394 27.08 11.34 22.77
C THR A 394 26.43 12.40 23.65
N GLY A 395 27.05 13.57 23.72
CA GLY A 395 26.45 14.73 24.35
C GLY A 395 26.61 15.92 23.40
N THR A 396 25.51 16.64 23.13
CA THR A 396 25.48 17.73 22.18
C THR A 396 24.89 19.00 22.79
N ARG A 397 25.48 20.15 22.47
CA ARG A 397 24.99 21.47 22.91
C ARG A 397 24.81 21.63 24.42
N HIS A 398 25.66 21.00 25.21
CA HIS A 398 25.61 21.18 26.65
C HIS A 398 26.22 22.54 27.02
N GLN A 399 25.41 23.48 27.52
CA GLN A 399 25.88 24.79 27.93
C GLN A 399 26.68 24.67 29.23
N LEU A 400 27.89 25.21 29.27
CA LEU A 400 28.76 25.16 30.45
C LEU A 400 28.33 26.23 31.46
N GLY A 401 27.44 25.86 32.36
CA GLY A 401 26.87 26.76 33.37
C GLY A 401 26.15 27.95 32.71
N ASN A 402 26.38 29.16 33.22
CA ASN A 402 25.82 30.38 32.67
C ASN A 402 26.75 31.07 31.65
N THR A 403 27.75 30.35 31.12
CA THR A 403 28.68 30.87 30.12
C THR A 403 28.10 30.76 28.71
N PRO A 404 28.60 31.56 27.71
CA PRO A 404 28.22 31.39 26.34
C PRO A 404 28.93 30.21 25.63
N LEU A 405 29.63 29.37 26.40
CA LEU A 405 30.37 28.21 25.88
C LEU A 405 29.48 26.96 25.90
N TYR A 406 29.62 26.19 24.84
CA TYR A 406 28.94 24.91 24.69
C TYR A 406 29.97 23.78 24.56
N TYR A 407 29.57 22.61 25.02
CA TYR A 407 30.38 21.42 25.00
C TYR A 407 29.67 20.30 24.26
N ASP A 408 30.42 19.62 23.39
CA ASP A 408 30.01 18.39 22.72
C ASP A 408 31.00 17.28 23.06
N THR A 409 30.50 16.07 23.19
CA THR A 409 31.31 14.86 23.36
C THR A 409 30.77 13.70 22.56
N GLU A 410 31.67 12.92 21.98
CA GLU A 410 31.40 11.63 21.36
C GLU A 410 32.41 10.63 21.93
N SER A 411 31.92 9.61 22.62
CA SER A 411 32.78 8.58 23.20
C SER A 411 32.23 7.21 22.85
N SER A 412 33.11 6.29 22.46
CA SER A 412 32.69 4.94 22.16
C SER A 412 33.76 3.92 22.63
N VAL A 413 33.28 2.74 23.02
CA VAL A 413 34.11 1.60 23.29
C VAL A 413 33.42 0.35 22.74
N GLY A 414 34.15 -0.43 21.95
CA GLY A 414 33.60 -1.62 21.35
C GLY A 414 34.62 -2.67 21.00
N TYR A 415 34.14 -3.89 20.90
CA TYR A 415 34.93 -5.00 20.37
C TYR A 415 34.49 -5.30 18.95
N PHE A 416 35.41 -5.12 18.00
CA PHE A 416 35.17 -5.24 16.56
C PHE A 416 35.90 -6.47 16.05
N GLN A 417 35.16 -7.30 15.27
CA GLN A 417 35.73 -8.49 14.65
C GLN A 417 35.54 -8.40 13.14
N ARG A 418 36.63 -8.44 12.37
CA ARG A 418 36.56 -8.66 10.94
C ARG A 418 36.22 -10.11 10.68
N ARG A 419 35.10 -10.37 10.05
CA ARG A 419 34.61 -11.68 9.66
C ARG A 419 34.65 -11.77 8.14
N TYR A 420 35.34 -12.72 7.61
CA TYR A 420 35.39 -13.00 6.18
C TYR A 420 34.31 -14.00 5.81
N ASP A 421 33.86 -14.00 4.54
CA ASP A 421 32.95 -15.03 4.05
C ASP A 421 33.61 -16.44 4.15
N TYR A 422 32.76 -17.45 4.11
CA TYR A 422 33.24 -18.83 4.30
C TYR A 422 34.05 -19.38 3.09
N ALA A 423 34.04 -18.72 1.93
CA ALA A 423 34.83 -19.05 0.76
C ALA A 423 36.21 -18.35 0.72
N SER A 424 36.39 -17.36 1.61
CA SER A 424 37.63 -16.58 1.68
C SER A 424 38.76 -17.38 2.23
N ALA A 425 39.96 -17.19 1.65
CA ALA A 425 41.22 -17.70 2.21
C ALA A 425 41.76 -16.89 3.39
N SER A 426 41.14 -15.72 3.67
CA SER A 426 41.49 -14.82 4.77
C SER A 426 40.88 -15.31 6.07
N GLU A 427 41.58 -15.10 7.18
CA GLU A 427 41.18 -15.56 8.50
C GLU A 427 40.67 -14.37 9.36
N ASP A 428 39.70 -14.67 10.21
CA ASP A 428 39.04 -13.70 11.08
C ASP A 428 40.04 -13.14 12.14
N TYR A 429 39.84 -11.85 12.50
CA TYR A 429 40.53 -11.22 13.59
C TYR A 429 39.67 -10.18 14.26
N GLY A 430 39.96 -9.83 15.52
CA GLY A 430 39.22 -8.85 16.28
C GLY A 430 40.13 -7.96 17.10
N LEU A 431 39.59 -6.81 17.52
CA LEU A 431 40.27 -5.86 18.39
C LEU A 431 39.27 -5.02 19.21
N LEU A 432 39.74 -4.55 20.36
CA LEU A 432 39.06 -3.52 21.12
C LEU A 432 39.39 -2.15 20.53
N ARG A 433 38.39 -1.26 20.39
CA ARG A 433 38.60 0.15 20.06
C ARG A 433 37.90 1.00 21.09
N ALA A 434 38.61 1.97 21.64
CA ALA A 434 38.05 3.05 22.43
C ALA A 434 38.35 4.38 21.74
N ASP A 435 37.36 5.23 21.61
CA ASP A 435 37.48 6.53 20.93
C ASP A 435 36.73 7.58 21.71
N THR A 436 37.32 8.75 21.89
CA THR A 436 36.64 9.88 22.55
C THR A 436 37.02 11.19 21.90
N LEU A 437 36.01 12.01 21.65
CA LEU A 437 36.11 13.37 21.12
C LEU A 437 35.46 14.31 22.11
N HIS A 438 36.18 15.39 22.46
CA HIS A 438 35.67 16.46 23.31
C HIS A 438 35.88 17.79 22.60
N GLN A 439 34.84 18.60 22.51
CA GLN A 439 34.87 19.91 21.86
C GLN A 439 34.17 20.96 22.72
N VAL A 440 34.78 22.14 22.80
CA VAL A 440 34.15 23.33 23.36
C VAL A 440 34.03 24.37 22.26
N TYR A 441 32.88 25.02 22.16
CA TYR A 441 32.64 26.01 21.14
C TYR A 441 31.82 27.20 21.64
N LEU A 442 32.01 28.34 20.94
CA LEU A 442 31.36 29.61 21.23
C LEU A 442 30.57 30.08 20.01
N PRO A 443 29.26 29.85 19.91
CA PRO A 443 28.47 30.45 18.84
C PRO A 443 28.26 31.93 19.10
N LYS A 444 28.64 32.79 18.15
CA LYS A 444 28.51 34.23 18.25
C LYS A 444 28.09 34.86 16.91
N THR A 445 27.11 35.76 16.97
CA THR A 445 26.70 36.56 15.81
C THR A 445 27.41 37.91 15.89
N ILE A 446 28.17 38.22 14.86
CA ILE A 446 28.90 39.49 14.71
C ILE A 446 28.14 40.38 13.75
N GLY A 447 27.90 41.64 14.16
CA GLY A 447 27.23 42.63 13.30
C GLY A 447 25.77 42.28 12.92
N GLY A 448 25.15 41.32 13.58
CA GLY A 448 23.77 40.90 13.33
C GLY A 448 23.56 39.99 12.09
N TRP A 449 24.62 39.75 11.29
CA TRP A 449 24.55 38.97 10.05
C TRP A 449 25.58 37.85 9.90
N LEU A 450 26.72 37.93 10.60
CA LEU A 450 27.79 36.94 10.49
C LEU A 450 27.78 36.01 11.72
N ASN A 451 27.46 34.76 11.52
CA ASN A 451 27.53 33.75 12.55
C ASN A 451 28.90 33.06 12.54
N VAL A 452 29.64 33.20 13.63
CA VAL A 452 30.97 32.60 13.82
C VAL A 452 30.91 31.65 15.01
N THR A 453 31.38 30.41 14.83
CA THR A 453 31.44 29.41 15.89
C THR A 453 32.85 28.84 16.00
N PRO A 454 33.78 29.56 16.70
CA PRO A 454 35.10 29.00 17.00
C PRO A 454 34.96 27.74 17.87
N ARG A 455 35.77 26.74 17.52
CA ARG A 455 35.80 25.44 18.21
C ARG A 455 37.23 25.07 18.58
N VAL A 456 37.36 24.45 19.72
CA VAL A 456 38.60 23.78 20.15
C VAL A 456 38.23 22.41 20.71
N GLY A 457 38.97 21.42 20.33
CA GLY A 457 38.68 20.04 20.79
C GLY A 457 39.92 19.17 20.68
N MET A 458 39.77 18.00 21.31
CA MET A 458 40.74 16.92 21.25
C MET A 458 40.03 15.58 20.96
N ARG A 459 40.72 14.71 20.25
CA ARG A 459 40.28 13.33 20.05
C ARG A 459 41.39 12.39 20.45
N PHE A 460 40.99 11.36 21.16
CA PHE A 460 41.86 10.25 21.53
C PHE A 460 41.27 8.95 21.04
N THR A 461 42.04 8.12 20.33
CA THR A 461 41.62 6.80 19.87
C THR A 461 42.67 5.78 20.29
N HIS A 462 42.22 4.76 21.00
CA HIS A 462 43.00 3.59 21.37
C HIS A 462 42.53 2.37 20.58
N TYR A 463 43.43 1.67 19.95
CA TYR A 463 43.21 0.35 19.34
C TYR A 463 43.97 -0.68 20.17
N GLY A 464 43.24 -1.63 20.71
CA GLY A 464 43.83 -2.79 21.41
C GLY A 464 44.62 -3.70 20.47
N GLU A 465 45.29 -4.65 21.03
CA GLU A 465 45.98 -5.68 20.27
C GLU A 465 44.99 -6.49 19.41
N SER A 466 45.33 -6.74 18.15
CA SER A 466 44.49 -7.56 17.28
C SER A 466 44.66 -9.02 17.63
N ASN A 467 43.54 -9.70 17.89
CA ASN A 467 43.46 -11.12 18.24
C ASN A 467 42.80 -11.89 17.08
N GLY A 468 43.52 -12.92 16.59
CA GLY A 468 43.06 -13.81 15.53
C GLY A 468 44.17 -14.21 14.58
N VAL A 469 43.96 -15.27 13.85
CA VAL A 469 44.98 -15.82 12.94
C VAL A 469 45.23 -14.88 11.77
N GLY A 470 44.18 -14.09 11.35
CA GLY A 470 44.30 -13.18 10.23
C GLY A 470 45.05 -11.86 10.51
N SER A 471 45.36 -11.54 11.75
CA SER A 471 46.17 -10.37 12.09
C SER A 471 46.67 -10.37 13.53
N THR A 472 47.96 -10.11 13.70
CA THR A 472 48.61 -9.94 15.01
C THR A 472 49.30 -8.57 15.01
N LYS A 473 48.56 -7.50 15.25
CA LYS A 473 49.13 -6.13 15.36
C LYS A 473 49.11 -5.71 16.83
N PRO A 474 50.20 -5.07 17.32
CA PRO A 474 50.19 -4.50 18.67
C PRO A 474 49.19 -3.38 18.82
N SER A 475 48.88 -3.02 20.05
CA SER A 475 48.08 -1.87 20.37
C SER A 475 48.62 -0.57 19.76
N SER A 476 47.78 0.37 19.40
CA SER A 476 48.16 1.67 18.85
C SER A 476 47.25 2.78 19.35
N GLU A 477 47.80 3.98 19.43
CA GLU A 477 47.09 5.16 19.89
C GLU A 477 47.17 6.28 18.85
N ARG A 478 46.14 7.10 18.80
CA ARG A 478 46.08 8.30 17.95
C ARG A 478 45.52 9.45 18.77
N TYR A 479 46.09 10.63 18.60
CA TYR A 479 45.71 11.83 19.29
C TYR A 479 45.24 12.90 18.29
#